data_136d7e5e1c65a27975014f86ddfa4726
#
_entry.id   136d7e5e1c65a27975014f86ddfa4726
#
_cell.length_a   1.000
_cell.length_b   1.000
_cell.length_c   1.000
_cell.angle_alpha   90.00
_cell.angle_beta   90.00
_cell.angle_gamma   90.00
#
_symmetry.space_group_name_H-M   'P 1'
#
loop_
_entity.id
_entity.type
_entity.pdbx_description
1 polymer ?
#
loop_
_entity_poly.entity_id
_entity_poly.type
_entity_poly.pdbx_seq_one_letter_code
_entity_poly.pdbx_strand_id
1 'polypeptide(L)'
;MEKRKAEIEKIILDFLREHGEHHFTCALATCWENQPRNTPVDARNDGLTMYFVADPGGKLENIRRNPNVCLAVFIPVGKGYMKNARGLQMWGRAQIITMEEDPEEFEKGFRTIRLDEISMVSYNRPFPEAVKPKISMVKIIPHRISYFHSTGEKPVTYVWE
;
A
#
# COMPACT_ATOMS: atom_id res chain seq x y z
N MET A 1 -3.56 26.41 -7.74
CA MET A 1 -4.09 25.22 -7.05
C MET A 1 -3.45 23.95 -7.62
N GLU A 2 -3.52 23.70 -8.92
CA GLU A 2 -2.92 22.51 -9.57
C GLU A 2 -1.41 22.36 -9.37
N LYS A 3 -0.65 23.43 -9.48
CA LYS A 3 0.82 23.39 -9.27
C LYS A 3 1.19 22.91 -7.87
N ARG A 4 0.46 23.35 -6.84
CA ARG A 4 0.66 22.88 -5.44
C ARG A 4 0.30 21.40 -5.28
N LYS A 5 -0.77 20.93 -5.94
CA LYS A 5 -1.16 19.53 -5.92
C LYS A 5 -0.07 18.63 -6.53
N ALA A 6 0.49 19.02 -7.68
CA ALA A 6 1.57 18.30 -8.33
C ALA A 6 2.87 18.27 -7.48
N GLU A 7 3.18 19.35 -6.76
CA GLU A 7 4.32 19.39 -5.83
C GLU A 7 4.14 18.43 -4.66
N ILE A 8 2.92 18.38 -4.08
CA ILE A 8 2.59 17.45 -2.99
C ILE A 8 2.63 16.01 -3.50
N GLU A 9 2.08 15.74 -4.66
CA GLU A 9 2.11 14.41 -5.28
C GLU A 9 3.56 13.93 -5.47
N LYS A 10 4.45 14.80 -5.96
CA LYS A 10 5.87 14.47 -6.09
C LYS A 10 6.50 14.10 -4.75
N ILE A 11 6.22 14.83 -3.68
CA ILE A 11 6.73 14.55 -2.32
C ILE A 11 6.26 13.17 -1.84
N ILE A 12 4.99 12.85 -2.08
CA ILE A 12 4.41 11.55 -1.71
C ILE A 12 5.05 10.42 -2.54
N LEU A 13 5.22 10.61 -3.85
CA LEU A 13 5.85 9.62 -4.72
C LEU A 13 7.32 9.38 -4.35
N ASP A 14 8.06 10.41 -3.95
CA ASP A 14 9.43 10.26 -3.45
C ASP A 14 9.47 9.41 -2.18
N PHE A 15 8.54 9.60 -1.24
CA PHE A 15 8.41 8.76 -0.05
C PHE A 15 8.02 7.31 -0.39
N LEU A 16 7.08 7.11 -1.32
CA LEU A 16 6.67 5.76 -1.75
C LEU A 16 7.78 5.03 -2.51
N ARG A 17 8.66 5.73 -3.22
CA ARG A 17 9.85 5.14 -3.83
C ARG A 17 10.83 4.63 -2.77
N GLU A 18 11.11 5.42 -1.73
CA GLU A 18 11.91 4.98 -0.58
C GLU A 18 11.27 3.77 0.11
N HIS A 19 9.93 3.75 0.26
CA HIS A 19 9.22 2.58 0.77
C HIS A 19 9.49 1.34 -0.08
N GLY A 20 9.43 1.46 -1.40
CA GLY A 20 9.74 0.36 -2.32
C GLY A 20 11.15 -0.18 -2.17
N GLU A 21 12.11 0.66 -1.84
CA GLU A 21 13.52 0.29 -1.64
C GLU A 21 13.80 -0.30 -0.24
N HIS A 22 13.17 0.23 0.80
CA HIS A 22 13.50 -0.03 2.21
C HIS A 22 12.42 -0.81 2.98
N HIS A 23 11.33 -1.21 2.33
CA HIS A 23 10.26 -2.02 2.94
C HIS A 23 9.72 -1.44 4.25
N PHE A 24 9.23 -0.21 4.19
CA PHE A 24 8.57 0.41 5.34
C PHE A 24 7.34 -0.40 5.76
N THR A 25 6.93 -0.25 7.00
CA THR A 25 5.77 -0.96 7.53
C THR A 25 4.49 -0.44 6.90
N CYS A 26 3.63 -1.36 6.43
CA CYS A 26 2.29 -1.05 5.96
C CYS A 26 1.24 -1.69 6.85
N ALA A 27 0.16 -0.96 7.12
CA ALA A 27 -0.98 -1.43 7.88
C ALA A 27 -2.29 -1.03 7.20
N LEU A 28 -3.10 -2.03 6.84
CA LEU A 28 -4.37 -1.84 6.17
C LEU A 28 -5.52 -1.86 7.18
N ALA A 29 -6.25 -0.76 7.29
CA ALA A 29 -7.48 -0.67 8.02
C ALA A 29 -8.69 -0.96 7.10
N THR A 30 -9.52 -1.89 7.53
CA THR A 30 -10.82 -2.23 6.92
C THR A 30 -11.90 -2.21 7.99
N CYS A 31 -13.16 -2.01 7.62
CA CYS A 31 -14.25 -1.98 8.58
C CYS A 31 -15.53 -2.55 7.97
N TRP A 32 -16.23 -3.38 8.72
CA TRP A 32 -17.59 -3.84 8.45
C TRP A 32 -18.39 -3.89 9.76
N GLU A 33 -19.66 -3.44 9.72
CA GLU A 33 -20.56 -3.41 10.90
C GLU A 33 -19.93 -2.72 12.13
N ASN A 34 -19.26 -1.59 11.93
CA ASN A 34 -18.52 -0.86 12.96
C ASN A 34 -17.41 -1.67 13.67
N GLN A 35 -17.01 -2.81 13.11
CA GLN A 35 -15.88 -3.58 13.60
C GLN A 35 -14.62 -3.25 12.79
N PRO A 36 -13.73 -2.42 13.31
CA PRO A 36 -12.48 -2.11 12.64
C PRO A 36 -11.52 -3.30 12.70
N ARG A 37 -10.82 -3.52 11.59
CA ARG A 37 -9.72 -4.49 11.51
C ARG A 37 -8.50 -3.78 10.97
N ASN A 38 -7.36 -4.01 11.60
CA ASN A 38 -6.06 -3.55 11.11
C ASN A 38 -5.18 -4.77 10.82
N THR A 39 -4.59 -4.82 9.62
CA THR A 39 -3.80 -5.97 9.16
C THR A 39 -2.47 -5.49 8.59
N PRO A 40 -1.33 -6.00 9.04
CA PRO A 40 -0.06 -5.81 8.37
C PRO A 40 -0.12 -6.35 6.95
N VAL A 41 0.38 -5.59 5.98
CA VAL A 41 0.45 -5.98 4.57
C VAL A 41 1.78 -5.53 3.98
N ASP A 42 2.27 -6.23 2.96
CA ASP A 42 3.38 -5.76 2.13
C ASP A 42 2.81 -5.17 0.83
N ALA A 43 2.69 -3.85 0.79
CA ALA A 43 2.11 -3.13 -0.33
C ALA A 43 3.19 -2.40 -1.13
N ARG A 44 3.01 -2.32 -2.46
CA ARG A 44 3.84 -1.57 -3.39
C ARG A 44 2.98 -0.67 -4.26
N ASN A 45 3.58 0.36 -4.80
CA ASN A 45 2.87 1.36 -5.58
C ASN A 45 3.23 1.37 -7.07
N ASP A 46 2.22 1.72 -7.88
CA ASP A 46 2.37 2.23 -9.23
C ASP A 46 1.70 3.61 -9.29
N GLY A 47 2.48 4.68 -9.42
CA GLY A 47 2.01 6.01 -9.12
C GLY A 47 1.52 6.10 -7.68
N LEU A 48 0.32 6.66 -7.47
CA LEU A 48 -0.32 6.70 -6.15
C LEU A 48 -1.16 5.45 -5.84
N THR A 49 -1.39 4.57 -6.80
CA THR A 49 -2.14 3.32 -6.61
C THR A 49 -1.28 2.29 -5.88
N MET A 50 -1.84 1.66 -4.85
CA MET A 50 -1.15 0.63 -4.09
C MET A 50 -1.68 -0.76 -4.43
N TYR A 51 -0.78 -1.75 -4.42
CA TYR A 51 -1.09 -3.17 -4.64
C TYR A 51 -0.50 -4.02 -3.51
N PHE A 52 -1.21 -5.06 -3.13
CA PHE A 52 -0.69 -6.11 -2.25
C PHE A 52 -1.37 -7.45 -2.54
N VAL A 53 -0.69 -8.56 -2.22
CA VAL A 53 -1.28 -9.90 -2.28
C VAL A 53 -2.07 -10.18 -1.01
N ALA A 54 -3.21 -10.81 -1.15
CA ALA A 54 -4.04 -11.21 -0.04
C ALA A 54 -4.48 -12.67 -0.16
N ASP A 55 -4.22 -13.43 0.91
CA ASP A 55 -4.86 -14.71 1.13
C ASP A 55 -6.30 -14.52 1.58
N PRO A 56 -7.18 -15.53 1.37
CA PRO A 56 -8.53 -15.53 1.88
C PRO A 56 -8.59 -15.24 3.37
N GLY A 57 -9.56 -14.42 3.80
CA GLY A 57 -9.74 -14.09 5.22
C GLY A 57 -10.48 -12.76 5.44
N GLY A 58 -10.60 -12.38 6.69
CA GLY A 58 -11.47 -11.29 7.14
C GLY A 58 -11.18 -9.92 6.50
N LYS A 59 -9.94 -9.64 6.07
CA LYS A 59 -9.66 -8.40 5.33
C LYS A 59 -10.35 -8.36 3.97
N LEU A 60 -10.35 -9.48 3.23
CA LEU A 60 -11.04 -9.59 1.94
C LEU A 60 -12.56 -9.58 2.11
N GLU A 61 -13.07 -10.24 3.16
CA GLU A 61 -14.50 -10.20 3.48
C GLU A 61 -14.97 -8.79 3.77
N ASN A 62 -14.21 -8.02 4.57
CA ASN A 62 -14.52 -6.62 4.83
C ASN A 62 -14.49 -5.79 3.54
N ILE A 63 -13.47 -5.96 2.68
CA ILE A 63 -13.34 -5.21 1.41
C ILE A 63 -14.52 -5.50 0.47
N ARG A 64 -14.99 -6.76 0.38
CA ARG A 64 -16.16 -7.13 -0.45
C ARG A 64 -17.43 -6.40 -0.02
N ARG A 65 -17.60 -6.21 1.29
CA ARG A 65 -18.78 -5.57 1.89
C ARG A 65 -18.65 -4.06 1.97
N ASN A 66 -17.44 -3.58 2.26
CA ASN A 66 -17.12 -2.16 2.33
C ASN A 66 -15.73 -1.91 1.71
N PRO A 67 -15.67 -1.43 0.47
CA PRO A 67 -14.41 -1.20 -0.23
C PRO A 67 -13.63 0.03 0.25
N ASN A 68 -14.20 0.84 1.15
CA ASN A 68 -13.49 1.99 1.71
C ASN A 68 -12.45 1.50 2.72
N VAL A 69 -11.20 1.87 2.48
CA VAL A 69 -10.06 1.44 3.29
C VAL A 69 -9.15 2.61 3.62
N CYS A 70 -8.31 2.41 4.64
CA CYS A 70 -7.20 3.30 4.91
C CYS A 70 -5.91 2.48 5.00
N LEU A 71 -4.91 2.82 4.19
CA LEU A 71 -3.58 2.24 4.25
C LEU A 71 -2.62 3.22 4.92
N ALA A 72 -1.95 2.78 5.97
CA ALA A 72 -0.82 3.50 6.56
C ALA A 72 0.49 2.92 6.02
N VAL A 73 1.43 3.81 5.65
CA VAL A 73 2.82 3.45 5.31
C VAL A 73 3.72 4.33 6.17
N PHE A 74 4.60 3.75 6.96
CA PHE A 74 5.45 4.49 7.89
C PHE A 74 6.79 3.81 8.13
N ILE A 75 7.80 4.62 8.44
CA ILE A 75 9.11 4.12 8.85
C ILE A 75 9.03 3.62 10.30
N PRO A 76 9.77 2.55 10.66
CA PRO A 76 9.84 2.08 12.03
C PRO A 76 10.34 3.19 12.98
N VAL A 77 9.67 3.30 14.13
CA VAL A 77 10.06 4.24 15.18
C VAL A 77 11.27 3.69 15.93
N GLY A 78 12.36 4.43 15.92
CA GLY A 78 13.59 4.11 16.65
C GLY A 78 14.05 5.24 17.56
N LYS A 79 15.24 5.15 18.13
CA LYS A 79 15.84 6.24 18.89
C LYS A 79 15.95 7.50 18.02
N GLY A 80 15.45 8.63 18.50
CA GLY A 80 15.45 9.90 17.76
C GLY A 80 14.32 10.03 16.73
N TYR A 81 13.26 9.20 16.83
CA TYR A 81 12.11 9.24 15.91
C TYR A 81 11.48 10.63 15.75
N MET A 82 11.50 11.45 16.80
CA MET A 82 11.01 12.83 16.74
C MET A 82 11.67 13.69 15.67
N LYS A 83 12.89 13.33 15.24
CA LYS A 83 13.64 14.03 14.20
C LYS A 83 13.46 13.44 12.81
N ASN A 84 12.95 12.21 12.71
CA ASN A 84 12.87 11.45 11.45
C ASN A 84 11.54 10.70 11.29
N ALA A 85 10.50 11.05 12.05
CA ALA A 85 9.21 10.41 11.90
C ALA A 85 8.60 10.79 10.55
N ARG A 86 8.31 9.79 9.73
CA ARG A 86 7.69 9.94 8.41
C ARG A 86 6.67 8.84 8.20
N GLY A 87 5.56 9.20 7.62
CA GLY A 87 4.53 8.25 7.27
C GLY A 87 3.38 8.89 6.54
N LEU A 88 2.60 8.09 5.85
CA LEU A 88 1.37 8.54 5.22
C LEU A 88 0.17 7.71 5.65
N GLN A 89 -0.98 8.32 5.57
CA GLN A 89 -2.29 7.68 5.59
C GLN A 89 -2.94 7.91 4.23
N MET A 90 -3.42 6.86 3.62
CA MET A 90 -4.04 6.86 2.30
C MET A 90 -5.46 6.33 2.42
N TRP A 91 -6.46 7.21 2.26
CA TRP A 91 -7.86 6.81 2.14
C TRP A 91 -8.18 6.53 0.68
N GLY A 92 -8.78 5.39 0.42
CA GLY A 92 -9.06 4.96 -0.93
C GLY A 92 -10.15 3.89 -1.00
N ARG A 93 -10.40 3.46 -2.24
CA ARG A 93 -11.26 2.32 -2.54
C ARG A 93 -10.40 1.13 -2.94
N ALA A 94 -10.64 0.01 -2.27
CA ALA A 94 -10.00 -1.26 -2.59
C ALA A 94 -10.82 -2.05 -3.61
N GLN A 95 -10.12 -2.69 -4.54
CA GLN A 95 -10.66 -3.64 -5.51
C GLN A 95 -9.93 -4.97 -5.32
N ILE A 96 -10.68 -6.06 -5.27
CA ILE A 96 -10.12 -7.41 -5.25
C ILE A 96 -10.05 -7.88 -6.71
N ILE A 97 -8.89 -8.31 -7.13
CA ILE A 97 -8.58 -8.70 -8.50
C ILE A 97 -8.07 -10.13 -8.47
N THR A 98 -8.68 -11.00 -9.23
CA THR A 98 -8.25 -12.37 -9.42
C THR A 98 -7.71 -12.57 -10.83
N MET A 99 -6.85 -13.57 -11.01
CA MET A 99 -6.32 -13.90 -12.33
C MET A 99 -7.42 -14.32 -13.31
N GLU A 100 -8.55 -14.87 -12.80
CA GLU A 100 -9.69 -15.30 -13.61
C GLU A 100 -10.55 -14.12 -14.09
N GLU A 101 -10.81 -13.14 -13.21
CA GLU A 101 -11.70 -12.01 -13.50
C GLU A 101 -11.03 -10.89 -14.30
N ASP A 102 -9.78 -10.59 -14.01
CA ASP A 102 -9.00 -9.54 -14.66
C ASP A 102 -7.50 -9.92 -14.71
N PRO A 103 -7.11 -10.79 -15.67
CA PRO A 103 -5.73 -11.26 -15.77
C PRO A 103 -4.72 -10.15 -16.06
N GLU A 104 -5.10 -9.12 -16.79
CA GLU A 104 -4.21 -8.01 -17.15
C GLU A 104 -3.86 -7.16 -15.91
N GLU A 105 -4.87 -6.76 -15.15
CA GLU A 105 -4.67 -5.98 -13.92
C GLU A 105 -4.01 -6.83 -12.82
N PHE A 106 -4.32 -8.14 -12.77
CA PHE A 106 -3.63 -9.07 -11.88
C PHE A 106 -2.13 -9.11 -12.16
N GLU A 107 -1.73 -9.31 -13.42
CA GLU A 107 -0.32 -9.34 -13.82
C GLU A 107 0.38 -7.98 -13.61
N LYS A 108 -0.34 -6.87 -13.78
CA LYS A 108 0.18 -5.55 -13.44
C LYS A 108 0.51 -5.45 -11.95
N GLY A 109 -0.42 -5.84 -11.07
CA GLY A 109 -0.20 -5.88 -9.62
C GLY A 109 0.93 -6.84 -9.23
N PHE A 110 0.99 -8.02 -9.85
CA PHE A 110 2.02 -9.02 -9.64
C PHE A 110 3.43 -8.46 -9.91
N ARG A 111 3.61 -7.75 -11.04
CA ARG A 111 4.87 -7.08 -11.38
C ARG A 111 5.18 -5.91 -10.44
N THR A 112 4.16 -5.11 -10.07
CA THR A 112 4.32 -3.97 -9.16
C THR A 112 4.83 -4.41 -7.79
N ILE A 113 4.32 -5.53 -7.27
CA ILE A 113 4.75 -6.11 -5.99
C ILE A 113 6.12 -6.81 -6.12
N ARG A 114 6.54 -7.17 -7.33
CA ARG A 114 7.80 -7.89 -7.61
C ARG A 114 7.82 -9.29 -6.99
N LEU A 115 6.69 -10.02 -7.08
CA LEU A 115 6.54 -11.32 -6.44
C LEU A 115 7.55 -12.37 -6.90
N ASP A 116 7.99 -12.35 -8.18
CA ASP A 116 9.05 -13.24 -8.65
C ASP A 116 10.38 -12.96 -7.95
N GLU A 117 10.75 -11.68 -7.78
CA GLU A 117 11.98 -11.31 -7.09
C GLU A 117 11.93 -11.69 -5.61
N ILE A 118 10.78 -11.45 -4.94
CA ILE A 118 10.57 -11.87 -3.55
C ILE A 118 10.70 -13.39 -3.43
N SER A 119 10.13 -14.15 -4.37
CA SER A 119 10.24 -15.60 -4.40
C SER A 119 11.66 -16.08 -4.63
N MET A 120 12.40 -15.44 -5.56
CA MET A 120 13.80 -15.75 -5.81
C MET A 120 14.68 -15.53 -4.58
N VAL A 121 14.48 -14.41 -3.87
CA VAL A 121 15.24 -14.10 -2.66
C VAL A 121 14.89 -15.06 -1.51
N SER A 122 13.62 -15.39 -1.33
CA SER A 122 13.15 -16.19 -0.19
C SER A 122 13.33 -17.69 -0.39
N TYR A 123 13.17 -18.18 -1.64
CA TYR A 123 13.07 -19.62 -1.92
C TYR A 123 14.01 -20.10 -3.04
N ASN A 124 14.81 -19.22 -3.62
CA ASN A 124 15.70 -19.49 -4.75
C ASN A 124 14.98 -20.12 -5.96
N ARG A 125 13.75 -19.69 -6.22
CA ARG A 125 12.91 -20.12 -7.35
C ARG A 125 11.89 -19.02 -7.71
N PRO A 126 11.45 -18.95 -8.99
CA PRO A 126 10.37 -18.03 -9.37
C PRO A 126 9.07 -18.37 -8.64
N PHE A 127 8.15 -17.41 -8.59
CA PHE A 127 6.84 -17.62 -7.99
C PHE A 127 6.08 -18.73 -8.74
N PRO A 128 5.54 -19.75 -8.04
CA PRO A 128 4.92 -20.90 -8.73
C PRO A 128 3.65 -20.48 -9.50
N GLU A 129 3.61 -20.73 -10.80
CA GLU A 129 2.47 -20.43 -11.66
C GLU A 129 1.16 -21.07 -11.14
N ALA A 130 1.23 -22.28 -10.59
CA ALA A 130 0.08 -23.00 -10.03
C ALA A 130 -0.53 -22.33 -8.78
N VAL A 131 0.17 -21.35 -8.18
CA VAL A 131 -0.30 -20.59 -7.02
C VAL A 131 -1.03 -19.31 -7.43
N LYS A 132 -0.68 -18.72 -8.57
CA LYS A 132 -1.31 -17.46 -9.06
C LYS A 132 -2.85 -17.50 -9.05
N PRO A 133 -3.54 -18.56 -9.51
CA PRO A 133 -5.00 -18.62 -9.49
C PRO A 133 -5.61 -18.72 -8.07
N LYS A 134 -4.79 -19.00 -7.05
CA LYS A 134 -5.24 -19.20 -5.67
C LYS A 134 -5.11 -17.97 -4.79
N ILE A 135 -4.42 -16.94 -5.28
CA ILE A 135 -4.23 -15.68 -4.57
C ILE A 135 -5.09 -14.58 -5.17
N SER A 136 -5.40 -13.58 -4.38
CA SER A 136 -6.04 -12.35 -4.84
C SER A 136 -5.06 -11.20 -4.77
N MET A 137 -5.10 -10.33 -5.77
CA MET A 137 -4.46 -9.04 -5.75
C MET A 137 -5.45 -8.02 -5.21
N VAL A 138 -5.02 -7.15 -4.31
CA VAL A 138 -5.83 -6.00 -3.89
C VAL A 138 -5.18 -4.73 -4.42
N LYS A 139 -5.98 -3.93 -5.12
CA LYS A 139 -5.64 -2.60 -5.65
C LYS A 139 -6.34 -1.54 -4.84
N ILE A 140 -5.61 -0.56 -4.33
CA ILE A 140 -6.17 0.59 -3.62
C ILE A 140 -5.98 1.84 -4.48
N ILE A 141 -7.10 2.46 -4.87
CA ILE A 141 -7.13 3.72 -5.61
C ILE A 141 -7.39 4.83 -4.59
N PRO A 142 -6.40 5.71 -4.34
CA PRO A 142 -6.57 6.76 -3.34
C PRO A 142 -7.48 7.89 -3.85
N HIS A 143 -8.20 8.50 -2.94
CA HIS A 143 -8.88 9.78 -3.14
C HIS A 143 -8.35 10.86 -2.19
N ARG A 144 -7.61 10.46 -1.14
CA ARG A 144 -6.94 11.38 -0.21
C ARG A 144 -5.70 10.73 0.37
N ILE A 145 -4.62 11.49 0.46
CA ILE A 145 -3.38 11.06 1.13
C ILE A 145 -2.93 12.18 2.07
N SER A 146 -2.64 11.85 3.31
CA SER A 146 -2.00 12.73 4.28
C SER A 146 -0.60 12.21 4.58
N TYR A 147 0.42 12.96 4.21
CA TYR A 147 1.82 12.62 4.46
C TYR A 147 2.39 13.50 5.56
N PHE A 148 2.84 12.88 6.62
CA PHE A 148 3.49 13.52 7.74
C PHE A 148 5.01 13.35 7.64
N HIS A 149 5.72 14.44 7.91
CA HIS A 149 7.18 14.48 7.88
C HIS A 149 7.70 15.35 9.02
N SER A 150 8.55 14.79 9.87
CA SER A 150 9.24 15.50 10.94
C SER A 150 10.74 15.34 10.75
N THR A 151 11.39 16.35 10.17
CA THR A 151 12.86 16.41 9.98
C THR A 151 13.43 17.62 10.69
N GLY A 152 13.35 17.69 12.00
CA GLY A 152 13.93 18.78 12.74
C GLY A 152 12.93 19.58 13.56
N GLU A 153 12.95 20.93 13.47
CA GLU A 153 12.28 21.82 14.41
C GLU A 153 10.75 21.84 14.33
N LYS A 154 10.17 21.60 13.15
CA LYS A 154 8.70 21.64 12.96
C LYS A 154 8.21 20.49 12.10
N PRO A 155 7.22 19.72 12.59
CA PRO A 155 6.55 18.73 11.77
C PRO A 155 5.72 19.43 10.67
N VAL A 156 5.67 18.80 9.48
CA VAL A 156 4.89 19.27 8.35
C VAL A 156 3.93 18.16 7.92
N THR A 157 2.72 18.54 7.54
CA THR A 157 1.73 17.63 6.95
C THR A 157 1.36 18.14 5.56
N TYR A 158 1.46 17.27 4.57
CA TYR A 158 1.02 17.51 3.21
C TYR A 158 -0.25 16.71 2.95
N VAL A 159 -1.26 17.33 2.33
CA VAL A 159 -2.52 16.68 1.98
C VAL A 159 -2.71 16.77 0.47
N TRP A 160 -2.90 15.61 -0.15
CA TRP A 160 -3.28 15.42 -1.56
C TRP A 160 -4.72 14.91 -1.60
N GLU A 161 -5.57 15.57 -2.43
CA GLU A 161 -6.99 15.26 -2.66
C GLU A 161 -7.34 15.37 -4.15
#